data_5cc7429229f14982316e9a51c05f0db7
#
_entry.id   5cc7429229f14982316e9a51c05f0db7
#
_cell.length_a   1.000
_cell.length_b   1.000
_cell.length_c   1.000
_cell.angle_alpha   90.00
_cell.angle_beta   90.00
_cell.angle_gamma   90.00
#
_symmetry.space_group_name_H-M   'P 1'
#
loop_
_entity.id
_entity.type
_entity.pdbx_description
1 polymer ?
#
loop_
_entity_poly.entity_id
_entity_poly.type
_entity_poly.pdbx_seq_one_letter_code
_entity_poly.pdbx_strand_id
1 'polypeptide(L)'
;TDNGVEIFSDDIPKEIDEELVKAIVDTKIIKPQRGEKKQLVNLAIKNARVSLQQKFDLLEKDVKKTYGAVENIGELLNIPKPVRIEAFDNSNIQGTSPVAAMVVFVNGKPSKKDYRKFKIKTVVGPDDYASMREVIYRRYSRVMKDGLVPPDLIIIDGGQGQVNVARDVIENKLGLDIPIAGLQKNDKHQTHELLFGDPLEVVELPRNSEEFFLLQRIQDEVHRFAITFHRQVRSKNSFSSKLDGIAGLGPKRKQLLMKHFKSLPNIQKADIDDIVNCGIPRNVATAIKEKLNEEEAVNANH
;
A
#
# COMPACT_ATOMS: atom_id res chain seq x y z
N THR A 1 -1.20 25.55 51.22
CA THR A 1 -0.69 26.21 50.01
C THR A 1 -1.48 25.67 48.84
N ASP A 2 -2.53 26.41 48.47
CA ASP A 2 -3.45 26.14 47.37
C ASP A 2 -2.71 26.33 46.04
N ASN A 3 -2.40 25.25 45.37
CA ASN A 3 -1.87 25.25 44.00
C ASN A 3 -3.01 25.34 42.95
N GLY A 4 -3.84 26.37 43.09
CA GLY A 4 -4.88 26.64 42.11
C GLY A 4 -4.24 27.05 40.76
N VAL A 5 -4.59 26.36 39.67
CA VAL A 5 -4.19 26.75 38.31
C VAL A 5 -5.06 27.92 37.88
N GLU A 6 -4.44 29.11 37.63
CA GLU A 6 -5.14 30.25 37.07
C GLU A 6 -5.17 30.19 35.54
N ILE A 7 -6.35 30.21 34.94
CA ILE A 7 -6.53 30.28 33.48
C ILE A 7 -6.86 31.72 33.10
N PHE A 8 -6.14 32.25 32.12
CA PHE A 8 -6.35 33.57 31.56
C PHE A 8 -6.96 33.46 30.14
N SER A 9 -8.13 34.06 29.90
CA SER A 9 -8.79 34.06 28.59
C SER A 9 -9.41 35.41 28.29
N ASP A 10 -9.42 35.83 27.02
CA ASP A 10 -10.12 37.03 26.55
C ASP A 10 -11.56 36.78 26.09
N ASP A 11 -11.73 35.62 25.44
CA ASP A 11 -13.04 35.15 24.97
C ASP A 11 -13.15 33.65 25.22
N ILE A 12 -14.01 33.30 26.17
CA ILE A 12 -14.48 31.90 26.27
C ILE A 12 -15.58 31.79 25.22
N PRO A 13 -15.46 30.86 24.24
CA PRO A 13 -16.54 30.61 23.28
C PRO A 13 -17.82 30.36 24.05
N LYS A 14 -18.94 30.97 23.58
CA LYS A 14 -20.25 30.84 24.23
C LYS A 14 -20.71 29.37 24.38
N GLU A 15 -20.06 28.45 23.68
CA GLU A 15 -20.30 27.01 23.70
C GLU A 15 -19.55 26.27 24.82
N ILE A 16 -18.59 26.93 25.49
CA ILE A 16 -17.93 26.38 26.69
C ILE A 16 -18.56 27.07 27.89
N ASP A 17 -19.46 26.31 28.55
CA ASP A 17 -20.10 26.74 29.79
C ASP A 17 -19.05 26.97 30.88
N GLU A 18 -19.01 28.18 31.45
CA GLU A 18 -18.11 28.52 32.55
C GLU A 18 -18.27 27.56 33.74
N GLU A 19 -19.44 27.00 33.97
CA GLU A 19 -19.72 26.01 35.01
C GLU A 19 -19.03 24.68 34.68
N LEU A 20 -18.95 24.28 33.41
CA LEU A 20 -18.27 23.06 32.96
C LEU A 20 -16.77 23.16 33.17
N VAL A 21 -16.17 24.33 32.86
CA VAL A 21 -14.74 24.59 33.09
C VAL A 21 -14.41 24.61 34.59
N LYS A 22 -15.26 25.22 35.41
CA LYS A 22 -15.10 25.21 36.86
C LYS A 22 -15.24 23.81 37.47
N ALA A 23 -16.20 23.00 36.96
CA ALA A 23 -16.42 21.63 37.44
C ALA A 23 -15.26 20.70 37.12
N ILE A 24 -14.54 20.93 36.00
CA ILE A 24 -13.44 20.05 35.57
C ILE A 24 -12.12 20.40 36.28
N VAL A 25 -11.88 21.67 36.63
CA VAL A 25 -10.52 22.12 37.03
C VAL A 25 -10.46 22.78 38.41
N ASP A 26 -11.59 23.00 39.09
CA ASP A 26 -11.67 23.76 40.38
C ASP A 26 -10.81 25.06 40.35
N THR A 27 -10.94 25.83 39.27
CA THR A 27 -9.98 26.87 38.87
C THR A 27 -10.66 28.23 38.81
N LYS A 28 -10.00 29.27 39.35
CA LYS A 28 -10.43 30.66 39.23
C LYS A 28 -10.12 31.19 37.82
N ILE A 29 -11.12 31.47 37.02
CA ILE A 29 -10.95 32.10 35.69
C ILE A 29 -10.81 33.60 35.89
N ILE A 30 -9.72 34.20 35.41
CA ILE A 30 -9.43 35.63 35.47
C ILE A 30 -9.32 36.19 34.06
N LYS A 31 -10.05 37.28 33.77
CA LYS A 31 -9.97 38.01 32.51
C LYS A 31 -9.09 39.27 32.72
N PRO A 32 -7.80 39.21 32.32
CA PRO A 32 -6.89 40.34 32.57
C PRO A 32 -7.18 41.48 31.60
N GLN A 33 -7.26 42.71 32.12
CA GLN A 33 -7.55 43.89 31.32
C GLN A 33 -6.28 44.66 30.89
N ARG A 34 -5.16 44.53 31.63
CA ARG A 34 -3.92 45.26 31.39
C ARG A 34 -2.70 44.52 32.01
N GLY A 35 -1.48 44.97 31.67
CA GLY A 35 -0.24 44.45 32.23
C GLY A 35 0.23 43.14 31.61
N GLU A 36 1.21 42.48 32.25
CA GLU A 36 1.87 41.25 31.74
C GLU A 36 0.89 40.09 31.51
N LYS A 37 -0.07 39.89 32.39
CA LYS A 37 -1.09 38.86 32.26
C LYS A 37 -1.90 39.05 30.98
N LYS A 38 -2.25 40.29 30.60
CA LYS A 38 -2.92 40.61 29.36
C LYS A 38 -2.06 40.33 28.13
N GLN A 39 -0.76 40.65 28.22
CA GLN A 39 0.21 40.35 27.14
C GLN A 39 0.36 38.84 26.94
N LEU A 40 0.41 38.05 28.02
CA LEU A 40 0.45 36.58 27.93
C LEU A 40 -0.78 36.00 27.27
N VAL A 41 -1.97 36.49 27.62
CA VAL A 41 -3.23 36.07 26.95
C VAL A 41 -3.19 36.43 25.46
N ASN A 42 -2.80 37.66 25.11
CA ASN A 42 -2.69 38.08 23.72
C ASN A 42 -1.69 37.22 22.93
N LEU A 43 -0.55 36.85 23.55
CA LEU A 43 0.44 35.96 22.95
C LEU A 43 -0.15 34.55 22.74
N ALA A 44 -0.86 34.02 23.73
CA ALA A 44 -1.51 32.72 23.62
C ALA A 44 -2.56 32.70 22.49
N ILE A 45 -3.39 33.74 22.39
CA ILE A 45 -4.38 33.90 21.32
C ILE A 45 -3.68 33.97 19.95
N LYS A 46 -2.59 34.75 19.84
CA LYS A 46 -1.82 34.84 18.60
C LYS A 46 -1.26 33.48 18.19
N ASN A 47 -0.67 32.75 19.13
CA ASN A 47 -0.12 31.42 18.88
C ASN A 47 -1.24 30.41 18.47
N ALA A 48 -2.38 30.44 19.15
CA ALA A 48 -3.52 29.61 18.81
C ALA A 48 -4.04 29.88 17.39
N ARG A 49 -4.16 31.16 17.00
CA ARG A 49 -4.56 31.55 15.63
C ARG A 49 -3.56 31.06 14.58
N VAL A 50 -2.26 31.22 14.82
CA VAL A 50 -1.22 30.70 13.90
C VAL A 50 -1.31 29.19 13.76
N SER A 51 -1.43 28.47 14.88
CA SER A 51 -1.56 27.00 14.89
C SER A 51 -2.83 26.53 14.17
N LEU A 52 -3.94 27.25 14.38
CA LEU A 52 -5.21 26.97 13.70
C LEU A 52 -5.08 27.16 12.18
N GLN A 53 -4.51 28.29 11.75
CA GLN A 53 -4.27 28.59 10.34
C GLN A 53 -3.38 27.52 9.70
N GLN A 54 -2.27 27.14 10.32
CA GLN A 54 -1.39 26.07 9.84
C GLN A 54 -2.16 24.75 9.67
N LYS A 55 -3.05 24.42 10.62
CA LYS A 55 -3.88 23.21 10.54
C LYS A 55 -4.86 23.27 9.38
N PHE A 56 -5.51 24.42 9.13
CA PHE A 56 -6.38 24.61 7.97
C PHE A 56 -5.62 24.50 6.66
N ASP A 57 -4.44 25.11 6.54
CA ASP A 57 -3.60 25.03 5.35
C ASP A 57 -3.19 23.59 5.04
N LEU A 58 -2.87 22.79 6.07
CA LEU A 58 -2.55 21.38 5.92
C LEU A 58 -3.76 20.56 5.47
N LEU A 59 -4.95 20.83 6.02
CA LEU A 59 -6.19 20.16 5.63
C LEU A 59 -6.56 20.51 4.18
N GLU A 60 -6.45 21.76 3.79
CA GLU A 60 -6.73 22.19 2.41
C GLU A 60 -5.79 21.52 1.42
N LYS A 61 -4.48 21.45 1.74
CA LYS A 61 -3.49 20.74 0.93
C LYS A 61 -3.82 19.24 0.84
N ASP A 62 -4.22 18.59 1.92
CA ASP A 62 -4.59 17.17 1.91
C ASP A 62 -5.84 16.93 1.04
N VAL A 63 -6.84 17.80 1.13
CA VAL A 63 -8.04 17.73 0.29
C VAL A 63 -7.69 17.90 -1.18
N LYS A 64 -6.87 18.88 -1.56
CA LYS A 64 -6.44 19.07 -2.94
C LYS A 64 -5.69 17.85 -3.48
N LYS A 65 -4.75 17.29 -2.69
CA LYS A 65 -3.95 16.12 -3.06
C LYS A 65 -4.74 14.82 -3.13
N THR A 66 -5.92 14.76 -2.58
CA THR A 66 -6.73 13.55 -2.51
C THR A 66 -8.05 13.71 -3.25
N TYR A 67 -9.04 14.30 -2.64
CA TYR A 67 -10.38 14.47 -3.24
C TYR A 67 -10.36 15.31 -4.53
N GLY A 68 -9.61 16.44 -4.54
CA GLY A 68 -9.46 17.28 -5.72
C GLY A 68 -8.75 16.55 -6.86
N ALA A 69 -7.64 15.86 -6.56
CA ALA A 69 -6.93 15.09 -7.57
C ALA A 69 -7.79 13.97 -8.20
N VAL A 70 -8.64 13.30 -7.42
CA VAL A 70 -9.57 12.29 -7.93
C VAL A 70 -10.64 12.93 -8.83
N GLU A 71 -11.15 14.11 -8.46
CA GLU A 71 -12.11 14.85 -9.25
C GLU A 71 -11.51 15.27 -10.60
N ASN A 72 -10.31 15.87 -10.57
CA ASN A 72 -9.56 16.23 -11.78
C ASN A 72 -9.29 15.03 -12.69
N ILE A 73 -9.01 13.83 -12.15
CA ILE A 73 -8.88 12.61 -12.96
C ILE A 73 -10.20 12.29 -13.66
N GLY A 74 -11.33 12.41 -12.96
CA GLY A 74 -12.65 12.21 -13.57
C GLY A 74 -12.90 13.17 -14.73
N GLU A 75 -12.65 14.46 -14.53
CA GLU A 75 -12.77 15.50 -15.56
C GLU A 75 -11.83 15.25 -16.74
N LEU A 76 -10.57 14.93 -16.46
CA LEU A 76 -9.53 14.68 -17.47
C LEU A 76 -9.89 13.48 -18.36
N LEU A 77 -10.46 12.43 -17.80
CA LEU A 77 -10.85 11.22 -18.51
C LEU A 77 -12.31 11.26 -19.03
N ASN A 78 -13.02 12.35 -18.76
CA ASN A 78 -14.45 12.49 -19.07
C ASN A 78 -15.30 11.31 -18.53
N ILE A 79 -15.04 10.92 -17.29
CA ILE A 79 -15.78 9.89 -16.55
C ILE A 79 -16.32 10.47 -15.24
N PRO A 80 -17.30 9.85 -14.59
CA PRO A 80 -17.69 10.23 -13.24
C PRO A 80 -16.46 10.16 -12.29
N LYS A 81 -16.47 10.99 -11.24
CA LYS A 81 -15.41 11.02 -10.23
C LYS A 81 -15.06 9.60 -9.75
N PRO A 82 -13.83 9.09 -10.02
CA PRO A 82 -13.47 7.72 -9.67
C PRO A 82 -13.09 7.61 -8.19
N VAL A 83 -14.09 7.47 -7.33
CA VAL A 83 -13.93 7.37 -5.87
C VAL A 83 -13.09 6.17 -5.48
N ARG A 84 -13.33 5.01 -6.13
CA ARG A 84 -12.58 3.77 -5.93
C ARG A 84 -11.75 3.44 -7.16
N ILE A 85 -10.44 3.48 -7.00
CA ILE A 85 -9.47 3.13 -8.05
C ILE A 85 -8.77 1.82 -7.66
N GLU A 86 -8.74 0.84 -8.56
CA GLU A 86 -7.97 -0.41 -8.41
C GLU A 86 -6.82 -0.42 -9.40
N ALA A 87 -5.57 -0.48 -8.93
CA ALA A 87 -4.40 -0.50 -9.79
C ALA A 87 -3.69 -1.85 -9.73
N PHE A 88 -3.23 -2.33 -10.90
CA PHE A 88 -2.62 -3.64 -11.09
C PHE A 88 -1.21 -3.52 -11.67
N ASP A 89 -0.30 -4.35 -11.16
CA ASP A 89 1.05 -4.54 -11.68
C ASP A 89 1.39 -6.03 -11.72
N ASN A 90 2.02 -6.46 -12.82
CA ASN A 90 2.59 -7.78 -12.99
C ASN A 90 4.09 -7.72 -12.75
N SER A 91 4.60 -8.54 -11.84
CA SER A 91 6.03 -8.67 -11.60
C SER A 91 6.53 -10.03 -12.06
N ASN A 92 7.20 -10.06 -13.22
CA ASN A 92 7.93 -11.21 -13.74
C ASN A 92 9.42 -11.00 -13.54
N ILE A 93 10.02 -11.63 -12.53
CA ILE A 93 11.47 -11.68 -12.41
C ILE A 93 11.92 -13.08 -12.79
N GLN A 94 12.79 -13.16 -13.77
CA GLN A 94 13.39 -14.32 -14.40
C GLN A 94 13.31 -15.64 -13.60
N GLY A 95 12.54 -16.62 -14.11
CA GLY A 95 12.57 -18.02 -13.70
C GLY A 95 11.80 -18.42 -12.44
N THR A 96 11.12 -17.54 -11.76
CA THR A 96 10.29 -17.85 -10.58
C THR A 96 8.81 -17.53 -10.82
N SER A 97 7.93 -18.24 -10.15
CA SER A 97 6.47 -18.13 -10.29
C SER A 97 6.01 -16.69 -10.48
N PRO A 98 5.41 -16.33 -11.60
CA PRO A 98 4.93 -14.97 -11.86
C PRO A 98 3.86 -14.58 -10.83
N VAL A 99 3.91 -13.33 -10.41
CA VAL A 99 2.98 -12.77 -9.43
C VAL A 99 2.42 -11.45 -9.94
N ALA A 100 1.21 -11.12 -9.48
CA ALA A 100 0.62 -9.81 -9.70
C ALA A 100 0.12 -9.23 -8.38
N ALA A 101 0.06 -7.93 -8.34
CA ALA A 101 -0.42 -7.15 -7.21
C ALA A 101 -1.59 -6.26 -7.62
N MET A 102 -2.49 -6.03 -6.69
CA MET A 102 -3.55 -5.05 -6.81
C MET A 102 -3.54 -4.16 -5.57
N VAL A 103 -3.47 -2.86 -5.78
CA VAL A 103 -3.67 -1.86 -4.73
C VAL A 103 -4.99 -1.13 -4.95
N VAL A 104 -5.53 -0.56 -3.89
CA VAL A 104 -6.80 0.14 -3.92
C VAL A 104 -6.64 1.51 -3.29
N PHE A 105 -7.15 2.52 -3.99
CA PHE A 105 -7.26 3.88 -3.48
C PHE A 105 -8.74 4.25 -3.40
N VAL A 106 -9.12 4.89 -2.30
CA VAL A 106 -10.47 5.41 -2.09
C VAL A 106 -10.36 6.89 -1.76
N ASN A 107 -11.02 7.73 -2.55
CA ASN A 107 -10.90 9.19 -2.45
C ASN A 107 -9.44 9.67 -2.42
N GLY A 108 -8.59 9.10 -3.28
CA GLY A 108 -7.17 9.45 -3.39
C GLY A 108 -6.27 8.96 -2.25
N LYS A 109 -6.79 8.18 -1.30
CA LYS A 109 -6.04 7.61 -0.17
C LYS A 109 -5.91 6.08 -0.29
N PRO A 110 -4.76 5.48 0.07
CA PRO A 110 -4.57 4.04 -0.05
C PRO A 110 -5.43 3.26 0.96
N SER A 111 -6.23 2.30 0.47
CA SER A 111 -7.03 1.38 1.28
C SER A 111 -6.33 0.03 1.42
N LYS A 112 -5.32 -0.05 2.30
CA LYS A 112 -4.44 -1.22 2.44
C LYS A 112 -5.17 -2.53 2.77
N LYS A 113 -6.34 -2.47 3.43
CA LYS A 113 -7.19 -3.64 3.73
C LYS A 113 -7.74 -4.31 2.46
N ASP A 114 -7.84 -3.55 1.38
CA ASP A 114 -8.41 -3.99 0.10
C ASP A 114 -7.35 -4.48 -0.88
N TYR A 115 -6.06 -4.36 -0.57
CA TYR A 115 -4.97 -4.85 -1.41
C TYR A 115 -5.04 -6.36 -1.60
N ARG A 116 -4.68 -6.84 -2.79
CA ARG A 116 -4.68 -8.27 -3.12
C ARG A 116 -3.39 -8.68 -3.80
N LYS A 117 -2.99 -9.91 -3.53
CA LYS A 117 -1.83 -10.59 -4.11
C LYS A 117 -2.31 -11.77 -4.93
N PHE A 118 -1.84 -11.89 -6.15
CA PHE A 118 -2.19 -12.97 -7.05
C PHE A 118 -0.96 -13.78 -7.39
N LYS A 119 -1.00 -15.08 -7.12
CA LYS A 119 -0.09 -16.05 -7.74
C LYS A 119 -0.72 -16.45 -9.07
N ILE A 120 0.04 -16.34 -10.14
CA ILE A 120 -0.36 -16.82 -11.46
C ILE A 120 -0.37 -18.35 -11.43
N LYS A 121 -1.40 -18.96 -11.98
CA LYS A 121 -1.65 -20.42 -11.90
C LYS A 121 -1.66 -21.13 -13.24
N THR A 122 -2.10 -20.45 -14.29
CA THR A 122 -2.37 -21.06 -15.61
C THR A 122 -1.32 -20.73 -16.66
N VAL A 123 -0.47 -19.73 -16.38
CA VAL A 123 0.55 -19.26 -17.32
C VAL A 123 1.87 -19.93 -17.03
N VAL A 124 2.48 -20.52 -18.06
CA VAL A 124 3.80 -21.11 -18.01
C VAL A 124 4.78 -20.20 -18.76
N GLY A 125 5.84 -19.78 -18.09
CA GLY A 125 6.84 -18.86 -18.66
C GLY A 125 6.52 -17.38 -18.47
N PRO A 126 7.34 -16.49 -19.03
CA PRO A 126 7.22 -15.04 -18.90
C PRO A 126 6.24 -14.48 -19.93
N ASP A 127 4.94 -14.62 -19.67
CA ASP A 127 3.87 -14.03 -20.48
C ASP A 127 3.05 -13.03 -19.63
N ASP A 128 3.38 -11.75 -19.77
CA ASP A 128 2.76 -10.68 -19.03
C ASP A 128 1.29 -10.45 -19.44
N TYR A 129 0.96 -10.68 -20.70
CA TYR A 129 -0.41 -10.54 -21.21
C TYR A 129 -1.32 -11.62 -20.68
N ALA A 130 -0.88 -12.89 -20.75
CA ALA A 130 -1.65 -14.00 -20.20
C ALA A 130 -1.79 -13.88 -18.67
N SER A 131 -0.74 -13.42 -17.98
CA SER A 131 -0.77 -13.17 -16.54
C SER A 131 -1.77 -12.07 -16.18
N MET A 132 -1.79 -10.95 -16.89
CA MET A 132 -2.76 -9.87 -16.69
C MET A 132 -4.19 -10.37 -16.94
N ARG A 133 -4.40 -11.12 -18.03
CA ARG A 133 -5.69 -11.74 -18.36
C ARG A 133 -6.20 -12.61 -17.21
N GLU A 134 -5.36 -13.50 -16.67
CA GLU A 134 -5.73 -14.37 -15.54
C GLU A 134 -6.14 -13.55 -14.31
N VAL A 135 -5.35 -12.53 -13.95
CA VAL A 135 -5.56 -11.72 -12.76
C VAL A 135 -6.85 -10.92 -12.83
N ILE A 136 -7.05 -10.20 -13.94
CA ILE A 136 -8.26 -9.39 -14.16
C ILE A 136 -9.50 -10.28 -14.17
N TYR A 137 -9.47 -11.40 -14.90
CA TYR A 137 -10.58 -12.34 -14.93
C TYR A 137 -10.92 -12.88 -13.52
N ARG A 138 -9.91 -13.33 -12.76
CA ARG A 138 -10.13 -13.87 -11.41
C ARG A 138 -10.64 -12.82 -10.43
N ARG A 139 -10.16 -11.59 -10.54
CA ARG A 139 -10.61 -10.48 -9.68
C ARG A 139 -12.07 -10.17 -9.93
N TYR A 140 -12.44 -9.89 -11.18
CA TYR A 140 -13.78 -9.37 -11.49
C TYR A 140 -14.85 -10.45 -11.62
N SER A 141 -14.50 -11.68 -11.99
CA SER A 141 -15.41 -12.84 -11.82
C SER A 141 -15.80 -13.02 -10.35
N ARG A 142 -14.86 -12.79 -9.43
CA ARG A 142 -15.15 -12.84 -8.00
C ARG A 142 -16.00 -11.65 -7.54
N VAL A 143 -15.73 -10.44 -8.03
CA VAL A 143 -16.56 -9.26 -7.75
C VAL A 143 -18.01 -9.52 -8.11
N MET A 144 -18.26 -10.07 -9.33
CA MET A 144 -19.60 -10.44 -9.79
C MET A 144 -20.23 -11.53 -8.93
N LYS A 145 -19.48 -12.61 -8.66
CA LYS A 145 -19.98 -13.75 -7.89
C LYS A 145 -20.35 -13.37 -6.45
N ASP A 146 -19.53 -12.55 -5.81
CA ASP A 146 -19.71 -12.14 -4.42
C ASP A 146 -20.63 -10.91 -4.28
N GLY A 147 -21.16 -10.36 -5.39
CA GLY A 147 -22.02 -9.17 -5.42
C GLY A 147 -21.33 -7.90 -4.89
N LEU A 148 -20.00 -7.80 -5.08
CA LEU A 148 -19.22 -6.65 -4.61
C LEU A 148 -19.39 -5.48 -5.60
N VAL A 149 -19.28 -4.26 -5.08
CA VAL A 149 -19.26 -3.06 -5.92
C VAL A 149 -17.95 -3.02 -6.70
N PRO A 150 -18.02 -2.92 -8.06
CA PRO A 150 -16.82 -2.75 -8.89
C PRO A 150 -16.15 -1.39 -8.61
N PRO A 151 -14.87 -1.22 -9.02
CA PRO A 151 -14.23 0.10 -8.93
C PRO A 151 -14.78 1.05 -10.00
N ASP A 152 -14.58 2.34 -9.78
CA ASP A 152 -14.94 3.38 -10.74
C ASP A 152 -13.87 3.55 -11.84
N LEU A 153 -12.64 3.09 -11.57
CA LEU A 153 -11.52 3.13 -12.52
C LEU A 153 -10.54 1.99 -12.23
N ILE A 154 -10.12 1.30 -13.27
CA ILE A 154 -9.01 0.35 -13.25
C ILE A 154 -7.77 1.04 -13.85
N ILE A 155 -6.64 0.92 -13.17
CA ILE A 155 -5.34 1.38 -13.66
C ILE A 155 -4.44 0.17 -13.87
N ILE A 156 -3.84 0.05 -15.04
CA ILE A 156 -2.84 -0.96 -15.37
C ILE A 156 -1.46 -0.29 -15.39
N ASP A 157 -0.54 -0.74 -14.54
CA ASP A 157 0.88 -0.33 -14.62
C ASP A 157 1.53 -1.07 -15.79
N GLY A 158 1.36 -0.49 -16.98
CA GLY A 158 1.80 -1.11 -18.22
C GLY A 158 1.32 -0.36 -19.46
N GLY A 159 1.89 -0.76 -20.60
CA GLY A 159 1.60 -0.15 -21.89
C GLY A 159 0.30 -0.66 -22.53
N GLN A 160 0.06 -0.15 -23.74
CA GLN A 160 -1.15 -0.37 -24.55
C GLN A 160 -1.59 -1.84 -24.65
N GLY A 161 -0.65 -2.78 -24.81
CA GLY A 161 -0.99 -4.20 -24.94
C GLY A 161 -1.61 -4.79 -23.68
N GLN A 162 -1.12 -4.40 -22.49
CA GLN A 162 -1.67 -4.89 -21.22
C GLN A 162 -3.03 -4.25 -20.92
N VAL A 163 -3.23 -2.98 -21.28
CA VAL A 163 -4.53 -2.30 -21.15
C VAL A 163 -5.57 -2.97 -22.04
N ASN A 164 -5.23 -3.26 -23.31
CA ASN A 164 -6.13 -3.93 -24.26
C ASN A 164 -6.54 -5.32 -23.77
N VAL A 165 -5.60 -6.07 -23.19
CA VAL A 165 -5.90 -7.39 -22.59
C VAL A 165 -6.86 -7.26 -21.41
N ALA A 166 -6.66 -6.26 -20.55
CA ALA A 166 -7.55 -6.02 -19.42
C ALA A 166 -8.96 -5.63 -19.90
N ARG A 167 -9.05 -4.76 -20.92
CA ARG A 167 -10.30 -4.35 -21.55
C ARG A 167 -11.06 -5.54 -22.15
N ASP A 168 -10.40 -6.38 -22.95
CA ASP A 168 -11.01 -7.59 -23.52
C ASP A 168 -11.66 -8.47 -22.44
N VAL A 169 -11.00 -8.60 -21.29
CA VAL A 169 -11.56 -9.39 -20.18
C VAL A 169 -12.78 -8.72 -19.55
N ILE A 170 -12.70 -7.43 -19.29
CA ILE A 170 -13.76 -6.68 -18.60
C ILE A 170 -14.99 -6.59 -19.50
N GLU A 171 -14.83 -6.10 -20.73
CA GLU A 171 -15.95 -5.84 -21.65
C GLU A 171 -16.47 -7.11 -22.32
N ASN A 172 -15.57 -7.87 -23.00
CA ASN A 172 -16.00 -8.96 -23.85
C ASN A 172 -16.24 -10.27 -23.09
N LYS A 173 -15.45 -10.58 -22.04
CA LYS A 173 -15.60 -11.84 -21.32
C LYS A 173 -16.53 -11.77 -20.13
N LEU A 174 -16.56 -10.62 -19.44
CA LEU A 174 -17.34 -10.44 -18.23
C LEU A 174 -18.56 -9.53 -18.42
N GLY A 175 -18.65 -8.80 -19.53
CA GLY A 175 -19.75 -7.89 -19.83
C GLY A 175 -19.87 -6.75 -18.83
N LEU A 176 -18.74 -6.28 -18.28
CA LEU A 176 -18.67 -5.18 -17.34
C LEU A 176 -18.28 -3.90 -18.07
N ASP A 177 -18.88 -2.79 -17.68
CA ASP A 177 -18.53 -1.45 -18.15
C ASP A 177 -17.77 -0.71 -17.03
N ILE A 178 -16.44 -0.84 -17.04
CA ILE A 178 -15.55 -0.20 -16.06
C ILE A 178 -14.44 0.50 -16.84
N PRO A 179 -14.26 1.82 -16.67
CA PRO A 179 -13.18 2.58 -17.29
C PRO A 179 -11.80 1.98 -16.96
N ILE A 180 -10.94 1.87 -17.98
CA ILE A 180 -9.58 1.30 -17.81
C ILE A 180 -8.56 2.26 -18.39
N ALA A 181 -7.58 2.63 -17.58
CA ALA A 181 -6.45 3.45 -17.98
C ALA A 181 -5.13 2.68 -17.85
N GLY A 182 -4.13 3.07 -18.63
CA GLY A 182 -2.75 2.58 -18.53
C GLY A 182 -1.81 3.66 -17.98
N LEU A 183 -0.83 3.25 -17.20
CA LEU A 183 0.30 4.10 -16.83
C LEU A 183 1.58 3.49 -17.39
N GLN A 184 2.12 4.10 -18.43
CA GLN A 184 3.36 3.64 -19.03
C GLN A 184 4.52 4.62 -18.80
N LYS A 185 5.74 4.08 -18.79
CA LYS A 185 6.95 4.90 -18.81
C LYS A 185 7.22 5.31 -20.26
N ASN A 186 7.57 6.58 -20.46
CA ASN A 186 8.04 7.00 -21.79
C ASN A 186 9.40 6.38 -22.10
N ASP A 187 9.86 6.51 -23.35
CA ASP A 187 11.15 5.99 -23.85
C ASP A 187 12.37 6.49 -23.06
N LYS A 188 12.23 7.57 -22.29
CA LYS A 188 13.27 8.13 -21.40
C LYS A 188 13.21 7.64 -19.96
N HIS A 189 12.35 6.70 -19.65
CA HIS A 189 12.13 6.15 -18.29
C HIS A 189 11.80 7.18 -17.19
N GLN A 190 11.42 8.41 -17.56
CA GLN A 190 11.28 9.53 -16.62
C GLN A 190 9.87 10.07 -16.47
N THR A 191 8.92 9.67 -17.32
CA THR A 191 7.58 10.26 -17.29
C THR A 191 6.53 9.21 -17.48
N HIS A 192 5.58 9.18 -16.55
CA HIS A 192 4.39 8.37 -16.67
C HIS A 192 3.46 9.02 -17.70
N GLU A 193 3.12 8.30 -18.74
CA GLU A 193 2.09 8.67 -19.68
C GLU A 193 0.80 7.95 -19.29
N LEU A 194 -0.29 8.70 -19.25
CA LEU A 194 -1.63 8.18 -19.01
C LEU A 194 -2.24 7.79 -20.36
N LEU A 195 -2.59 6.53 -20.53
CA LEU A 195 -3.29 6.01 -21.69
C LEU A 195 -4.76 5.83 -21.36
N PHE A 196 -5.65 6.37 -22.18
CA PHE A 196 -7.10 6.21 -22.02
C PHE A 196 -7.83 6.31 -23.35
N GLY A 197 -9.10 5.87 -23.38
CA GLY A 197 -9.96 5.95 -24.57
C GLY A 197 -9.99 4.66 -25.42
N ASP A 198 -10.82 4.67 -26.44
CA ASP A 198 -10.90 3.64 -27.46
C ASP A 198 -11.00 4.29 -28.85
N PRO A 199 -9.93 4.32 -29.65
CA PRO A 199 -8.62 3.70 -29.39
C PRO A 199 -7.87 4.36 -28.21
N LEU A 200 -6.89 3.61 -27.63
CA LEU A 200 -6.04 4.16 -26.56
C LEU A 200 -5.15 5.29 -27.07
N GLU A 201 -5.27 6.44 -26.44
CA GLU A 201 -4.48 7.63 -26.72
C GLU A 201 -3.76 8.10 -25.46
N VAL A 202 -2.67 8.85 -25.66
CA VAL A 202 -1.96 9.50 -24.55
C VAL A 202 -2.76 10.72 -24.10
N VAL A 203 -3.16 10.70 -22.85
CA VAL A 203 -3.82 11.85 -22.22
C VAL A 203 -2.76 12.79 -21.66
N GLU A 204 -2.76 14.05 -22.10
CA GLU A 204 -1.85 15.05 -21.59
C GLU A 204 -2.13 15.33 -20.11
N LEU A 205 -1.09 15.15 -19.29
CA LEU A 205 -1.15 15.33 -17.85
C LEU A 205 -0.12 16.37 -17.41
N PRO A 206 -0.54 17.51 -16.86
CA PRO A 206 0.39 18.51 -16.36
C PRO A 206 1.27 17.93 -15.25
N ARG A 207 2.59 17.95 -15.42
CA ARG A 207 3.55 17.27 -14.51
C ARG A 207 3.59 17.78 -13.08
N ASN A 208 3.08 18.97 -12.83
CA ASN A 208 3.02 19.62 -11.53
C ASN A 208 1.59 19.71 -10.99
N SER A 209 0.69 18.91 -11.53
CA SER A 209 -0.70 18.83 -11.07
C SER A 209 -0.90 17.78 -9.98
N GLU A 210 -1.93 17.93 -9.18
CA GLU A 210 -2.23 16.99 -8.09
C GLU A 210 -2.70 15.63 -8.60
N GLU A 211 -3.39 15.58 -9.73
CA GLU A 211 -3.77 14.34 -10.43
C GLU A 211 -2.53 13.58 -10.93
N PHE A 212 -1.51 14.28 -11.48
CA PHE A 212 -0.24 13.65 -11.84
C PHE A 212 0.43 13.01 -10.62
N PHE A 213 0.54 13.74 -9.52
CA PHE A 213 1.13 13.22 -8.30
C PHE A 213 0.31 12.09 -7.66
N LEU A 214 -1.02 12.10 -7.82
CA LEU A 214 -1.85 11.00 -7.36
C LEU A 214 -1.60 9.74 -8.19
N LEU A 215 -1.59 9.84 -9.52
CA LEU A 215 -1.32 8.70 -10.41
C LEU A 215 0.08 8.14 -10.19
N GLN A 216 1.08 9.00 -9.98
CA GLN A 216 2.43 8.57 -9.61
C GLN A 216 2.44 7.80 -8.28
N ARG A 217 1.77 8.31 -7.25
CA ARG A 217 1.65 7.59 -5.96
C ARG A 217 0.96 6.24 -6.11
N ILE A 218 -0.06 6.13 -6.95
CA ILE A 218 -0.75 4.86 -7.22
C ILE A 218 0.22 3.88 -7.90
N GLN A 219 0.96 4.33 -8.91
CA GLN A 219 1.92 3.51 -9.64
C GLN A 219 3.07 3.05 -8.73
N ASP A 220 3.68 3.97 -7.99
CA ASP A 220 4.75 3.65 -7.05
C ASP A 220 4.29 2.64 -6.00
N GLU A 221 3.07 2.77 -5.50
CA GLU A 221 2.53 1.88 -4.48
C GLU A 221 2.21 0.48 -5.03
N VAL A 222 1.63 0.36 -6.24
CA VAL A 222 1.36 -0.96 -6.82
C VAL A 222 2.66 -1.67 -7.16
N HIS A 223 3.64 -0.96 -7.72
CA HIS A 223 4.97 -1.49 -8.01
C HIS A 223 5.71 -1.92 -6.73
N ARG A 224 5.73 -1.08 -5.69
CA ARG A 224 6.29 -1.42 -4.38
C ARG A 224 5.65 -2.68 -3.78
N PHE A 225 4.33 -2.79 -3.88
CA PHE A 225 3.57 -3.92 -3.34
C PHE A 225 3.85 -5.21 -4.12
N ALA A 226 3.95 -5.13 -5.45
CA ALA A 226 4.31 -6.25 -6.32
C ALA A 226 5.73 -6.77 -6.02
N ILE A 227 6.74 -5.88 -5.96
CA ILE A 227 8.11 -6.24 -5.61
C ILE A 227 8.16 -6.91 -4.22
N THR A 228 7.47 -6.35 -3.25
CA THR A 228 7.43 -6.92 -1.89
C THR A 228 6.84 -8.32 -1.90
N PHE A 229 5.77 -8.54 -2.66
CA PHE A 229 5.16 -9.85 -2.80
C PHE A 229 6.07 -10.84 -3.51
N HIS A 230 6.70 -10.41 -4.60
CA HIS A 230 7.66 -11.23 -5.34
C HIS A 230 8.83 -11.69 -4.44
N ARG A 231 9.42 -10.78 -3.67
CA ARG A 231 10.48 -11.12 -2.69
C ARG A 231 10.00 -12.14 -1.66
N GLN A 232 8.76 -12.02 -1.18
CA GLN A 232 8.18 -13.00 -0.25
C GLN A 232 8.02 -14.39 -0.88
N VAL A 233 7.54 -14.45 -2.13
CA VAL A 233 7.36 -15.72 -2.86
C VAL A 233 8.72 -16.36 -3.13
N ARG A 234 9.70 -15.58 -3.62
CA ARG A 234 11.07 -16.05 -3.87
C ARG A 234 11.73 -16.58 -2.61
N SER A 235 11.67 -15.83 -1.51
CA SER A 235 12.23 -16.27 -0.23
C SER A 235 11.58 -17.57 0.24
N LYS A 236 10.27 -17.70 0.10
CA LYS A 236 9.55 -18.93 0.48
C LYS A 236 9.90 -20.13 -0.41
N ASN A 237 10.02 -19.92 -1.71
CA ASN A 237 10.40 -20.98 -2.66
C ASN A 237 11.85 -21.40 -2.44
N SER A 238 12.78 -20.45 -2.31
CA SER A 238 14.20 -20.73 -1.99
C SER A 238 14.34 -21.45 -0.66
N PHE A 239 13.58 -21.05 0.36
CA PHE A 239 13.54 -21.74 1.66
C PHE A 239 13.09 -23.20 1.51
N SER A 240 12.02 -23.44 0.75
CA SER A 240 11.51 -24.79 0.54
C SER A 240 12.50 -25.66 -0.23
N SER A 241 13.01 -25.14 -1.35
CA SER A 241 13.92 -25.85 -2.26
C SER A 241 15.24 -26.22 -1.57
N LYS A 242 15.85 -25.33 -0.81
CA LYS A 242 17.10 -25.61 -0.09
C LYS A 242 16.95 -26.64 1.02
N LEU A 243 15.76 -26.80 1.58
CA LEU A 243 15.45 -27.79 2.59
C LEU A 243 14.76 -29.04 2.03
N ASP A 244 14.63 -29.15 0.69
CA ASP A 244 14.09 -30.36 0.06
C ASP A 244 15.08 -31.54 0.17
N GLY A 245 14.53 -32.75 0.30
CA GLY A 245 15.32 -33.97 0.41
C GLY A 245 15.86 -34.29 1.81
N ILE A 246 15.68 -33.44 2.82
CA ILE A 246 16.06 -33.78 4.20
C ILE A 246 15.03 -34.75 4.77
N ALA A 247 15.50 -35.96 5.12
CA ALA A 247 14.66 -36.99 5.70
C ALA A 247 13.98 -36.52 7.00
N GLY A 248 12.68 -36.70 7.09
CA GLY A 248 11.90 -36.26 8.25
C GLY A 248 11.50 -34.76 8.26
N LEU A 249 11.94 -33.96 7.28
CA LEU A 249 11.59 -32.55 7.16
C LEU A 249 10.45 -32.34 6.15
N GLY A 250 9.26 -32.76 6.52
CA GLY A 250 8.04 -32.56 5.70
C GLY A 250 7.49 -31.13 5.72
N PRO A 251 6.42 -30.87 4.93
CA PRO A 251 5.87 -29.51 4.75
C PRO A 251 5.49 -28.81 6.05
N LYS A 252 4.93 -29.53 7.03
CA LYS A 252 4.55 -28.97 8.33
C LYS A 252 5.76 -28.46 9.12
N ARG A 253 6.85 -29.23 9.15
CA ARG A 253 8.08 -28.84 9.83
C ARG A 253 8.80 -27.69 9.14
N LYS A 254 8.81 -27.67 7.80
CA LYS A 254 9.31 -26.51 7.02
C LYS A 254 8.53 -25.24 7.34
N GLN A 255 7.21 -25.32 7.45
CA GLN A 255 6.38 -24.18 7.82
C GLN A 255 6.66 -23.71 9.24
N LEU A 256 6.90 -24.62 10.19
CA LEU A 256 7.27 -24.30 11.58
C LEU A 256 8.60 -23.55 11.63
N LEU A 257 9.64 -24.05 10.93
CA LEU A 257 10.93 -23.37 10.78
C LEU A 257 10.79 -21.98 10.19
N MET A 258 10.02 -21.83 9.10
CA MET A 258 9.80 -20.52 8.47
C MET A 258 9.10 -19.55 9.42
N LYS A 259 8.14 -20.03 10.21
CA LYS A 259 7.42 -19.19 11.18
C LYS A 259 8.34 -18.71 12.29
N HIS A 260 9.25 -19.57 12.78
CA HIS A 260 10.15 -19.26 13.89
C HIS A 260 11.35 -18.41 13.45
N PHE A 261 12.09 -18.86 12.45
CA PHE A 261 13.36 -18.24 12.03
C PHE A 261 13.20 -17.20 10.93
N LYS A 262 12.06 -17.17 10.19
CA LYS A 262 11.71 -16.22 9.12
C LYS A 262 12.59 -16.26 7.87
N SER A 263 13.84 -16.73 7.95
CA SER A 263 14.76 -16.81 6.82
C SER A 263 15.78 -17.95 6.97
N LEU A 264 16.35 -18.41 5.85
CA LEU A 264 17.44 -19.40 5.84
C LEU A 264 18.70 -18.93 6.59
N PRO A 265 19.19 -17.67 6.40
CA PRO A 265 20.33 -17.19 7.15
C PRO A 265 20.14 -17.22 8.68
N ASN A 266 18.92 -17.02 9.16
CA ASN A 266 18.64 -17.12 10.59
C ASN A 266 18.69 -18.57 11.10
N ILE A 267 18.23 -19.55 10.30
CA ILE A 267 18.40 -20.99 10.64
C ILE A 267 19.87 -21.37 10.63
N GLN A 268 20.62 -20.84 9.68
CA GLN A 268 22.04 -21.10 9.55
C GLN A 268 22.84 -20.56 10.73
N LYS A 269 22.48 -19.41 11.28
CA LYS A 269 23.09 -18.81 12.48
C LYS A 269 22.63 -19.45 13.80
N ALA A 270 21.42 -20.05 13.82
CA ALA A 270 20.85 -20.66 15.00
C ALA A 270 21.61 -21.93 15.41
N ASP A 271 21.67 -22.24 16.69
CA ASP A 271 22.22 -23.50 17.18
C ASP A 271 21.25 -24.67 16.95
N ILE A 272 21.77 -25.91 17.01
CA ILE A 272 20.92 -27.11 16.87
C ILE A 272 19.82 -27.13 17.94
N ASP A 273 20.14 -26.65 19.15
CA ASP A 273 19.20 -26.63 20.26
C ASP A 273 18.06 -25.61 20.02
N ASP A 274 18.32 -24.48 19.38
CA ASP A 274 17.28 -23.52 18.95
C ASP A 274 16.31 -24.14 17.96
N ILE A 275 16.83 -24.93 17.01
CA ILE A 275 16.01 -25.64 16.02
C ILE A 275 15.16 -26.73 16.70
N VAL A 276 15.74 -27.44 17.67
CA VAL A 276 15.02 -28.47 18.46
C VAL A 276 13.92 -27.81 19.31
N ASN A 277 14.20 -26.70 19.94
CA ASN A 277 13.25 -25.96 20.77
C ASN A 277 12.01 -25.44 19.99
N CYS A 278 12.16 -25.24 18.67
CA CYS A 278 11.00 -24.91 17.83
C CYS A 278 10.14 -26.13 17.41
N GLY A 279 10.46 -27.34 17.89
CA GLY A 279 9.68 -28.56 17.66
C GLY A 279 10.19 -29.46 16.54
N ILE A 280 11.49 -29.34 16.16
CA ILE A 280 12.15 -30.18 15.18
C ILE A 280 12.94 -31.26 15.91
N PRO A 281 12.85 -32.57 15.55
CA PRO A 281 13.68 -33.61 16.14
C PRO A 281 15.17 -33.36 15.91
N ARG A 282 16.01 -33.70 16.92
CA ARG A 282 17.45 -33.39 16.90
C ARG A 282 18.18 -33.94 15.66
N ASN A 283 17.87 -35.17 15.25
CA ASN A 283 18.44 -35.77 14.05
C ASN A 283 18.10 -34.98 12.77
N VAL A 284 16.89 -34.41 12.67
CA VAL A 284 16.48 -33.57 11.54
C VAL A 284 17.15 -32.19 11.65
N ALA A 285 17.28 -31.61 12.86
CA ALA A 285 17.97 -30.35 13.09
C ALA A 285 19.45 -30.41 12.68
N THR A 286 20.14 -31.52 13.01
CA THR A 286 21.53 -31.79 12.57
C THR A 286 21.60 -31.84 11.05
N ALA A 287 20.77 -32.65 10.39
CA ALA A 287 20.74 -32.75 8.93
C ALA A 287 20.46 -31.43 8.21
N ILE A 288 19.63 -30.56 8.83
CA ILE A 288 19.39 -29.19 8.31
C ILE A 288 20.70 -28.38 8.35
N LYS A 289 21.41 -28.38 9.45
CA LYS A 289 22.68 -27.64 9.61
C LYS A 289 23.76 -28.14 8.66
N GLU A 290 23.94 -29.43 8.54
CA GLU A 290 24.89 -30.06 7.62
C GLU A 290 24.62 -29.60 6.19
N LYS A 291 23.39 -29.76 5.71
CA LYS A 291 23.02 -29.39 4.35
C LYS A 291 23.20 -27.90 4.05
N LEU A 292 22.84 -26.99 4.99
CA LEU A 292 23.01 -25.55 4.80
C LEU A 292 24.49 -25.13 4.79
N ASN A 293 25.36 -25.83 5.55
CA ASN A 293 26.80 -25.56 5.58
C ASN A 293 27.50 -26.08 4.31
N GLU A 294 27.09 -27.23 3.77
CA GLU A 294 27.60 -27.76 2.49
C GLU A 294 27.31 -26.81 1.32
N GLU A 295 26.10 -26.26 1.25
CA GLU A 295 25.74 -25.28 0.21
C GLU A 295 26.55 -23.99 0.30
N GLU A 296 26.92 -23.56 1.51
CA GLU A 296 27.76 -22.37 1.69
C GLU A 296 29.19 -22.59 1.24
N ALA A 297 29.75 -23.76 1.53
CA ALA A 297 31.09 -24.14 1.07
C ALA A 297 31.18 -24.23 -0.46
N VAL A 298 30.12 -24.70 -1.14
CA VAL A 298 30.05 -24.75 -2.61
C VAL A 298 29.95 -23.35 -3.21
N ASN A 299 29.15 -22.42 -2.61
CA ASN A 299 29.00 -21.07 -3.10
C ASN A 299 30.20 -20.15 -2.81
N ALA A 300 31.03 -20.46 -1.83
CA ALA A 300 32.27 -19.72 -1.53
C ALA A 300 33.42 -20.03 -2.49
N ASN A 301 33.31 -21.12 -3.26
CA ASN A 301 34.35 -21.59 -4.22
C ASN A 301 34.01 -21.18 -5.69
N HIS A 302 32.98 -20.40 -5.90
CA HIS A 302 32.59 -19.85 -7.20
C HIS A 302 32.56 -18.30 -7.12
#